data_bc3cf789f8ecef0254afd12ba17a63e8
#
_entry.id   bc3cf789f8ecef0254afd12ba17a63e8
#
_cell.length_a   1.000
_cell.length_b   1.000
_cell.length_c   1.000
_cell.angle_alpha   90.00
_cell.angle_beta   90.00
_cell.angle_gamma   90.00
#
_symmetry.space_group_name_H-M   'P 1'
#
loop_
_entity.id
_entity.type
_entity.pdbx_description
1 polymer ?
#
loop_
_entity_poly.entity_id
_entity_poly.type
_entity_poly.pdbx_seq_one_letter_code
_entity_poly.pdbx_strand_id
1 'polypeptide(L)'
;MLLLSSISVAEAADPTLLAETGAFLLGNAYRCGVSTERVTRAGNVIRGMIASLSKDAGEKEVAGARFSDRFRLSAYPAADRDVLTPPCSVVVTQFERLERRHREAGYTE
;
A
#
# COMPACT_ATOMS: atom_id res chain seq x y z
N MET A 1 -11.46 -17.67 15.31
CA MET A 1 -12.16 -16.59 14.60
C MET A 1 -11.87 -15.23 15.20
N LEU A 2 -12.10 -15.12 16.52
CA LEU A 2 -11.85 -13.85 17.19
C LEU A 2 -10.39 -13.43 17.12
N LEU A 3 -9.46 -14.41 17.20
CA LEU A 3 -8.03 -14.10 17.11
C LEU A 3 -7.65 -13.49 15.77
N LEU A 4 -8.22 -14.02 14.68
CA LEU A 4 -7.93 -13.48 13.36
C LEU A 4 -8.42 -12.05 13.21
N SER A 5 -9.60 -11.77 13.75
CA SER A 5 -10.16 -10.42 13.72
C SER A 5 -9.26 -9.45 14.47
N SER A 6 -8.77 -9.87 15.65
CA SER A 6 -7.89 -9.04 16.45
C SER A 6 -6.58 -8.73 15.73
N ILE A 7 -6.00 -9.74 15.09
CA ILE A 7 -4.76 -9.56 14.34
C ILE A 7 -4.97 -8.59 13.19
N SER A 8 -6.06 -8.73 12.45
CA SER A 8 -6.37 -7.84 11.32
C SER A 8 -6.51 -6.39 11.78
N VAL A 9 -7.18 -6.18 12.90
CA VAL A 9 -7.36 -4.83 13.43
C VAL A 9 -6.00 -4.23 13.84
N ALA A 10 -5.15 -5.03 14.48
CA ALA A 10 -3.84 -4.56 14.90
C ALA A 10 -2.98 -4.16 13.70
N GLU A 11 -3.02 -4.97 12.64
CA GLU A 11 -2.26 -4.65 11.43
C GLU A 11 -2.77 -3.39 10.76
N ALA A 12 -4.09 -3.23 10.69
CA ALA A 12 -4.69 -2.05 10.07
C ALA A 12 -4.38 -0.78 10.85
N ALA A 13 -4.13 -0.90 12.15
CA ALA A 13 -3.84 0.25 13.01
C ALA A 13 -2.36 0.64 13.02
N ASP A 14 -1.50 -0.16 12.39
CA ASP A 14 -0.06 0.12 12.38
C ASP A 14 0.30 0.91 11.12
N PRO A 15 0.62 2.21 11.25
CA PRO A 15 0.91 3.02 10.05
C PRO A 15 2.14 2.55 9.28
N THR A 16 3.15 2.01 9.95
CA THR A 16 4.34 1.51 9.25
C THR A 16 4.03 0.26 8.44
N LEU A 17 3.28 -0.66 9.02
CA LEU A 17 2.89 -1.87 8.31
C LEU A 17 1.98 -1.53 7.12
N LEU A 18 1.04 -0.63 7.33
CA LEU A 18 0.17 -0.16 6.24
C LEU A 18 0.99 0.46 5.13
N ALA A 19 1.98 1.27 5.48
CA ALA A 19 2.85 1.91 4.51
C ALA A 19 3.60 0.87 3.67
N GLU A 20 4.18 -0.13 4.33
CA GLU A 20 4.97 -1.14 3.63
C GLU A 20 4.12 -2.03 2.75
N THR A 21 3.00 -2.52 3.26
CA THR A 21 2.14 -3.41 2.48
C THR A 21 1.45 -2.66 1.35
N GLY A 22 0.99 -1.44 1.62
CA GLY A 22 0.34 -0.62 0.61
C GLY A 22 1.30 -0.24 -0.51
N ALA A 23 2.50 0.20 -0.15
CA ALA A 23 3.49 0.60 -1.13
C ALA A 23 3.95 -0.58 -1.99
N PHE A 24 4.08 -1.75 -1.38
CA PHE A 24 4.44 -2.95 -2.13
C PHE A 24 3.40 -3.24 -3.21
N LEU A 25 2.13 -3.20 -2.85
CA LEU A 25 1.06 -3.45 -3.80
C LEU A 25 1.03 -2.39 -4.90
N LEU A 26 1.11 -1.11 -4.52
CA LEU A 26 1.04 -0.02 -5.48
C LEU A 26 2.24 0.00 -6.41
N GLY A 27 3.43 -0.25 -5.89
CA GLY A 27 4.63 -0.31 -6.72
C GLY A 27 4.55 -1.44 -7.73
N ASN A 28 4.09 -2.61 -7.30
CA ASN A 28 3.91 -3.72 -8.22
C ASN A 28 2.80 -3.46 -9.23
N ALA A 29 1.71 -2.80 -8.82
CA ALA A 29 0.64 -2.43 -9.74
C ALA A 29 1.18 -1.50 -10.83
N TYR A 30 1.99 -0.53 -10.44
CA TYR A 30 2.62 0.38 -11.41
C TYR A 30 3.51 -0.41 -12.38
N ARG A 31 4.34 -1.30 -11.85
CA ARG A 31 5.20 -2.15 -12.68
C ARG A 31 4.38 -3.00 -13.64
N CYS A 32 3.21 -3.43 -13.22
CA CYS A 32 2.34 -4.30 -14.01
C CYS A 32 1.43 -3.55 -14.97
N GLY A 33 1.59 -2.25 -15.09
CA GLY A 33 0.89 -1.48 -16.12
C GLY A 33 -0.37 -0.77 -15.69
N VAL A 34 -0.68 -0.77 -14.38
CA VAL A 34 -1.79 0.04 -13.88
C VAL A 34 -1.41 1.50 -14.07
N SER A 35 -2.36 2.32 -14.52
CA SER A 35 -2.07 3.70 -14.87
C SER A 35 -1.53 4.50 -13.67
N THR A 36 -0.67 5.46 -13.97
CA THR A 36 -0.11 6.35 -12.97
C THR A 36 -1.21 7.05 -12.18
N GLU A 37 -2.27 7.46 -12.88
CA GLU A 37 -3.39 8.15 -12.26
C GLU A 37 -4.06 7.29 -11.18
N ARG A 38 -4.32 6.04 -11.50
CA ARG A 38 -4.96 5.13 -10.54
C ARG A 38 -4.05 4.82 -9.36
N VAL A 39 -2.77 4.60 -9.64
CA VAL A 39 -1.80 4.32 -8.58
C VAL A 39 -1.66 5.53 -7.66
N THR A 40 -1.60 6.73 -8.23
CA THR A 40 -1.50 7.96 -7.46
C THR A 40 -2.72 8.16 -6.57
N ARG A 41 -3.91 7.91 -7.11
CA ARG A 41 -5.15 8.05 -6.36
C ARG A 41 -5.16 7.10 -5.15
N ALA A 42 -4.82 5.85 -5.37
CA ALA A 42 -4.75 4.88 -4.29
C ALA A 42 -3.67 5.26 -3.27
N GLY A 43 -2.54 5.77 -3.76
CA GLY A 43 -1.46 6.22 -2.89
C GLY A 43 -1.88 7.38 -1.99
N ASN A 44 -2.66 8.31 -2.53
CA ASN A 44 -3.14 9.43 -1.73
C ASN A 44 -4.07 8.96 -0.61
N VAL A 45 -4.93 7.96 -0.90
CA VAL A 45 -5.79 7.39 0.14
C VAL A 45 -4.96 6.76 1.24
N ILE A 46 -3.96 5.95 0.86
CA ILE A 46 -3.12 5.26 1.85
C ILE A 46 -2.34 6.28 2.68
N ARG A 47 -1.80 7.34 2.08
CA ARG A 47 -1.09 8.36 2.81
C ARG A 47 -2.00 9.08 3.81
N GLY A 48 -3.25 9.31 3.42
CA GLY A 48 -4.23 9.88 4.34
C GLY A 48 -4.52 8.96 5.52
N MET A 49 -4.60 7.67 5.27
CA MET A 49 -4.81 6.69 6.33
C MET A 49 -3.60 6.63 7.27
N ILE A 50 -2.39 6.68 6.70
CA ILE A 50 -1.17 6.71 7.50
C ILE A 50 -1.19 7.93 8.43
N ALA A 51 -1.56 9.09 7.90
CA ALA A 51 -1.63 10.30 8.70
C ALA A 51 -2.63 10.17 9.84
N SER A 52 -3.78 9.56 9.57
CA SER A 52 -4.82 9.37 10.58
C SER A 52 -4.41 8.39 11.68
N LEU A 53 -3.63 7.38 11.33
CA LEU A 53 -3.21 6.35 12.28
C LEU A 53 -1.98 6.73 13.08
N SER A 54 -1.21 7.72 12.61
CA SER A 54 0.03 8.10 13.25
C SER A 54 -0.25 8.88 14.54
N LYS A 55 0.50 8.56 15.59
CA LYS A 55 0.33 9.19 16.90
C LYS A 55 0.88 10.61 16.93
N ASP A 56 1.94 10.83 16.16
CA ASP A 56 2.61 12.14 16.13
C ASP A 56 3.29 12.33 14.77
N ALA A 57 3.88 13.50 14.59
CA ALA A 57 4.53 13.86 13.34
C ALA A 57 5.71 12.96 13.02
N GLY A 58 6.44 12.50 14.04
CA GLY A 58 7.58 11.62 13.85
C GLY A 58 7.17 10.28 13.27
N GLU A 59 6.12 9.69 13.83
CA GLU A 59 5.62 8.41 13.34
C GLU A 59 5.11 8.53 11.92
N LYS A 60 4.40 9.62 11.63
CA LYS A 60 3.91 9.89 10.28
C LYS A 60 5.05 10.01 9.28
N GLU A 61 6.11 10.69 9.67
CA GLU A 61 7.27 10.89 8.80
C GLU A 61 7.98 9.57 8.51
N VAL A 62 8.16 8.74 9.52
CA VAL A 62 8.79 7.44 9.35
C VAL A 62 7.96 6.56 8.42
N ALA A 63 6.67 6.50 8.65
CA ALA A 63 5.78 5.68 7.81
C ALA A 63 5.76 6.19 6.38
N GLY A 64 5.76 7.52 6.19
CA GLY A 64 5.79 8.11 4.86
C GLY A 64 7.07 7.77 4.11
N ALA A 65 8.21 7.79 4.80
CA ALA A 65 9.49 7.43 4.21
C ALA A 65 9.49 5.95 3.80
N ARG A 66 8.95 5.08 4.66
CA ARG A 66 8.84 3.66 4.35
C ARG A 66 7.97 3.42 3.12
N PHE A 67 6.87 4.17 3.03
CA PHE A 67 6.00 4.08 1.87
C PHE A 67 6.76 4.42 0.59
N SER A 68 7.47 5.54 0.58
CA SER A 68 8.21 5.98 -0.60
C SER A 68 9.30 4.99 -1.00
N ASP A 69 10.06 4.50 -0.02
CA ASP A 69 11.13 3.54 -0.30
C ASP A 69 10.60 2.23 -0.84
N ARG A 70 9.57 1.69 -0.21
CA ARG A 70 9.02 0.40 -0.62
C ARG A 70 8.34 0.51 -1.99
N PHE A 71 7.69 1.63 -2.25
CA PHE A 71 7.08 1.85 -3.56
C PHE A 71 8.15 1.83 -4.65
N ARG A 72 9.22 2.59 -4.44
CA ARG A 72 10.28 2.68 -5.44
C ARG A 72 10.93 1.32 -5.70
N LEU A 73 11.19 0.56 -4.65
CA LEU A 73 11.79 -0.76 -4.80
C LEU A 73 10.88 -1.73 -5.53
N SER A 74 9.57 -1.61 -5.34
CA SER A 74 8.60 -2.50 -5.99
C SER A 74 8.33 -2.08 -7.43
N ALA A 75 8.28 -0.77 -7.68
CA ALA A 75 7.99 -0.25 -9.02
C ALA A 75 9.18 -0.41 -9.96
N TYR A 76 10.39 -0.35 -9.43
CA TYR A 76 11.61 -0.41 -10.23
C TYR A 76 12.59 -1.42 -9.66
N PRO A 77 12.26 -2.72 -9.76
CA PRO A 77 13.14 -3.74 -9.20
C PRO A 77 14.46 -3.81 -9.97
N ALA A 78 15.56 -3.91 -9.24
CA ALA A 78 16.87 -4.04 -9.86
C ALA A 78 17.03 -5.45 -10.45
N ALA A 79 17.59 -5.52 -11.65
CA ALA A 79 17.73 -6.79 -12.35
C ALA A 79 18.63 -7.79 -11.63
N ASP A 80 19.59 -7.28 -10.88
CA ASP A 80 20.56 -8.11 -10.15
C ASP A 80 20.10 -8.45 -8.73
N ARG A 81 18.92 -8.00 -8.36
CA ARG A 81 18.38 -8.25 -7.03
C ARG A 81 17.51 -9.51 -7.04
N ASP A 82 17.80 -10.41 -6.12
CA ASP A 82 17.02 -11.62 -5.98
C ASP A 82 15.76 -11.31 -5.17
N VAL A 83 14.82 -10.62 -5.81
CA VAL A 83 13.56 -10.23 -5.19
C VAL A 83 12.43 -11.01 -5.82
N LEU A 84 11.62 -11.61 -4.98
CA LEU A 84 10.44 -12.32 -5.44
C LEU A 84 9.42 -11.32 -5.95
N THR A 85 9.08 -11.44 -7.23
CA THR A 85 8.12 -10.53 -7.86
C THR A 85 6.82 -11.26 -8.09
N PRO A 86 5.70 -10.80 -7.51
CA PRO A 86 4.43 -11.51 -7.71
C PRO A 86 3.94 -11.39 -9.15
N PRO A 87 3.19 -12.40 -9.63
CA PRO A 87 2.63 -12.34 -10.98
C PRO A 87 1.68 -11.17 -11.13
N CYS A 88 1.72 -10.54 -12.30
CA CYS A 88 0.90 -9.36 -12.53
C CYS A 88 -0.60 -9.63 -12.45
N SER A 89 -1.04 -10.83 -12.84
CA SER A 89 -2.47 -11.16 -12.72
C SER A 89 -2.95 -11.09 -11.29
N VAL A 90 -2.12 -11.57 -10.34
CA VAL A 90 -2.45 -11.51 -8.93
C VAL A 90 -2.41 -10.07 -8.43
N VAL A 91 -1.37 -9.34 -8.83
CA VAL A 91 -1.19 -7.94 -8.41
C VAL A 91 -2.37 -7.08 -8.85
N VAL A 92 -2.75 -7.19 -10.11
CA VAL A 92 -3.84 -6.38 -10.66
C VAL A 92 -5.16 -6.70 -9.95
N THR A 93 -5.41 -7.98 -9.70
CA THR A 93 -6.62 -8.38 -8.99
C THR A 93 -6.66 -7.79 -7.58
N GLN A 94 -5.53 -7.85 -6.86
CA GLN A 94 -5.45 -7.28 -5.53
C GLN A 94 -5.60 -5.77 -5.55
N PHE A 95 -5.02 -5.11 -6.55
CA PHE A 95 -5.14 -3.67 -6.68
C PHE A 95 -6.60 -3.26 -6.92
N GLU A 96 -7.30 -4.00 -7.77
CA GLU A 96 -8.72 -3.71 -8.03
C GLU A 96 -9.57 -3.90 -6.78
N ARG A 97 -9.24 -4.90 -5.96
CA ARG A 97 -9.92 -5.09 -4.69
C ARG A 97 -9.67 -3.92 -3.75
N LEU A 98 -8.44 -3.41 -3.74
CA LEU A 98 -8.12 -2.24 -2.93
C LEU A 98 -8.94 -1.04 -3.37
N GLU A 99 -9.00 -0.79 -4.68
CA GLU A 99 -9.79 0.32 -5.21
C GLU A 99 -11.25 0.21 -4.79
N ARG A 100 -11.79 -1.01 -4.86
CA ARG A 100 -13.18 -1.24 -4.48
C ARG A 100 -13.40 -0.94 -3.01
N ARG A 101 -12.49 -1.42 -2.15
CA ARG A 101 -12.60 -1.15 -0.72
C ARG A 101 -12.54 0.34 -0.42
N HIS A 102 -11.68 1.08 -1.13
CA HIS A 102 -11.59 2.53 -0.95
C HIS A 102 -12.90 3.21 -1.30
N ARG A 103 -13.53 2.80 -2.41
CA ARG A 103 -14.82 3.38 -2.79
C ARG A 103 -15.91 3.07 -1.76
N GLU A 104 -15.93 1.84 -1.28
CA GLU A 104 -16.94 1.42 -0.31
C GLU A 104 -16.77 2.13 1.03
N ALA A 105 -15.55 2.49 1.36
CA ALA A 105 -15.26 3.22 2.59
C ALA A 105 -15.44 4.74 2.43
N GLY A 106 -15.82 5.21 1.24
CA GLY A 106 -16.04 6.63 1.03
C GLY A 106 -14.86 7.40 0.47
N TYR A 107 -13.78 6.72 0.12
CA TYR A 107 -12.61 7.37 -0.48
C TYR A 107 -12.78 7.44 -1.99
N THR A 108 -13.74 8.23 -2.45
CA THR A 108 -13.99 8.36 -3.89
C THR A 108 -13.53 9.72 -4.38
N GLU A 109 -13.38 9.79 -5.69
CA GLU A 109 -13.01 11.02 -6.37
C GLU A 109 -14.20 11.94 -6.57
#